data_3259c02cea7396bc1559b2206ead6b11
#
_entry.id   3259c02cea7396bc1559b2206ead6b11
#
_cell.length_a   1.000
_cell.length_b   1.000
_cell.length_c   1.000
_cell.angle_alpha   90.00
_cell.angle_beta   90.00
_cell.angle_gamma   90.00
#
_symmetry.space_group_name_H-M   'P 1'
#
loop_
_entity.id
_entity.type
_entity.pdbx_description
1 polymer ?
#
loop_
_entity_poly.entity_id
_entity_poly.type
_entity_poly.pdbx_seq_one_letter_code
_entity_poly.pdbx_strand_id
1 'polypeptide(L)'
;MLIDTHTHIYGVEYDADREAVISAACQAGVDYMVMPNVDLTSLPLLVETHRAYPDRTAMALGLHPTSVEADYVEQLRQLRQYIAQSSEEIVAIGEVGLDFYWDRTYVDEQQKALIEQVGWATELDLPVILHVRSALDETIDLLTSHFAPEQLRGVFHCFEGEETQLQRILDHLPQMMIGVNGNVTYKRSRTARLLSQIPLDKMILETDAPYLAPIPQRGKRNEPAYLVHTASYVADQIGISLESVAKHTTSNAIRLFSLDLVA
;
A
#
# COMPACT_ATOMS: atom_id res chain seq x y z
N MET A 1 -9.78 5.12 -15.99
CA MET A 1 -9.39 5.54 -14.62
C MET A 1 -8.49 4.49 -14.02
N LEU A 2 -7.43 4.88 -13.33
CA LEU A 2 -6.58 4.06 -12.46
C LEU A 2 -6.56 4.71 -11.07
N ILE A 3 -6.34 3.90 -10.04
CA ILE A 3 -6.09 4.36 -8.66
C ILE A 3 -4.70 3.88 -8.27
N ASP A 4 -3.86 4.82 -7.82
CA ASP A 4 -2.57 4.50 -7.18
C ASP A 4 -2.83 4.20 -5.70
N THR A 5 -2.78 2.93 -5.32
CA THR A 5 -3.18 2.51 -3.98
C THR A 5 -2.09 2.66 -2.92
N HIS A 6 -0.89 3.16 -3.32
CA HIS A 6 0.21 3.42 -2.40
C HIS A 6 1.21 4.41 -3.00
N THR A 7 1.22 5.63 -2.48
CA THR A 7 2.19 6.67 -2.90
C THR A 7 2.50 7.64 -1.76
N HIS A 8 3.78 8.04 -1.64
CA HIS A 8 4.22 9.07 -0.68
C HIS A 8 4.36 10.44 -1.35
N ILE A 9 3.37 10.82 -2.18
CA ILE A 9 3.37 12.11 -2.91
C ILE A 9 3.44 13.33 -1.98
N TYR A 10 3.14 13.17 -0.70
CA TYR A 10 3.29 14.19 0.33
C TYR A 10 4.75 14.43 0.75
N GLY A 11 5.67 13.53 0.39
CA GLY A 11 7.08 13.60 0.75
C GLY A 11 7.79 14.86 0.24
N VAL A 12 8.85 15.24 0.94
CA VAL A 12 9.68 16.43 0.61
C VAL A 12 10.30 16.38 -0.79
N GLU A 13 10.41 15.17 -1.35
CA GLU A 13 10.89 14.94 -2.73
C GLU A 13 10.02 15.63 -3.77
N TYR A 14 8.78 15.99 -3.41
CA TYR A 14 7.80 16.63 -4.30
C TYR A 14 7.51 18.09 -3.94
N ASP A 15 8.17 18.68 -2.95
CA ASP A 15 7.87 20.04 -2.49
C ASP A 15 7.95 21.09 -3.61
N ALA A 16 8.88 20.90 -4.55
CA ALA A 16 9.09 21.83 -5.64
C ALA A 16 8.05 21.72 -6.79
N ASP A 17 7.37 20.57 -6.93
CA ASP A 17 6.55 20.27 -8.12
C ASP A 17 5.34 19.37 -7.85
N ARG A 18 4.92 19.18 -6.61
CA ARG A 18 3.79 18.31 -6.21
C ARG A 18 2.52 18.53 -7.03
N GLU A 19 2.13 19.79 -7.24
CA GLU A 19 0.95 20.13 -8.04
C GLU A 19 1.09 19.65 -9.49
N ALA A 20 2.26 19.86 -10.09
CA ALA A 20 2.53 19.43 -11.46
C ALA A 20 2.52 17.89 -11.57
N VAL A 21 3.06 17.18 -10.58
CA VAL A 21 3.07 15.70 -10.52
C VAL A 21 1.65 15.15 -10.38
N ILE A 22 0.81 15.73 -9.52
CA ILE A 22 -0.61 15.34 -9.37
C ILE A 22 -1.37 15.62 -10.67
N SER A 23 -1.15 16.78 -11.30
CA SER A 23 -1.75 17.10 -12.59
C SER A 23 -1.34 16.12 -13.69
N ALA A 24 -0.06 15.74 -13.73
CA ALA A 24 0.44 14.74 -14.68
C ALA A 24 -0.18 13.35 -14.44
N ALA A 25 -0.40 12.95 -13.19
CA ALA A 25 -1.10 11.72 -12.84
C ALA A 25 -2.52 11.70 -13.43
N CYS A 26 -3.30 12.75 -13.21
CA CYS A 26 -4.65 12.88 -13.77
C CYS A 26 -4.64 12.84 -15.31
N GLN A 27 -3.70 13.53 -15.96
CA GLN A 27 -3.56 13.50 -17.43
C GLN A 27 -3.21 12.11 -17.96
N ALA A 28 -2.51 11.30 -17.16
CA ALA A 28 -2.20 9.91 -17.49
C ALA A 28 -3.36 8.93 -17.17
N GLY A 29 -4.47 9.42 -16.59
CA GLY A 29 -5.62 8.59 -16.19
C GLY A 29 -5.48 7.95 -14.81
N VAL A 30 -4.55 8.43 -13.98
CA VAL A 30 -4.44 8.07 -12.54
C VAL A 30 -5.17 9.16 -11.76
N ASP A 31 -6.42 8.90 -11.42
CA ASP A 31 -7.34 9.91 -10.95
C ASP A 31 -7.43 10.03 -9.43
N TYR A 32 -6.96 9.01 -8.71
CA TYR A 32 -7.00 8.96 -7.26
C TYR A 32 -5.77 8.26 -6.67
N MET A 33 -5.36 8.67 -5.46
CA MET A 33 -4.15 8.22 -4.79
C MET A 33 -4.42 7.95 -3.32
N VAL A 34 -3.99 6.79 -2.81
CA VAL A 34 -3.98 6.48 -1.38
C VAL A 34 -2.57 6.76 -0.85
N MET A 35 -2.50 7.58 0.19
CA MET A 35 -1.25 8.01 0.82
C MET A 35 -1.11 7.38 2.19
N PRO A 36 -0.25 6.37 2.37
CA PRO A 36 0.04 5.81 3.69
C PRO A 36 1.03 6.66 4.46
N ASN A 37 0.82 6.76 5.78
CA ASN A 37 1.73 7.41 6.71
C ASN A 37 2.95 6.52 7.00
N VAL A 38 4.08 7.12 7.30
CA VAL A 38 5.30 6.42 7.75
C VAL A 38 5.47 6.54 9.26
N ASP A 39 5.38 7.75 9.81
CA ASP A 39 5.63 8.06 11.20
C ASP A 39 4.94 9.37 11.64
N LEU A 40 5.14 9.76 12.89
CA LEU A 40 4.60 11.03 13.41
C LEU A 40 5.18 12.26 12.73
N THR A 41 6.40 12.17 12.18
CA THR A 41 7.07 13.33 11.55
C THR A 41 6.55 13.58 10.14
N SER A 42 6.12 12.55 9.45
CA SER A 42 5.52 12.61 8.11
C SER A 42 4.02 12.97 8.13
N LEU A 43 3.33 12.74 9.25
CA LEU A 43 1.89 12.96 9.40
C LEU A 43 1.43 14.38 9.03
N PRO A 44 2.08 15.48 9.45
CA PRO A 44 1.66 16.84 9.08
C PRO A 44 1.65 17.08 7.56
N LEU A 45 2.67 16.59 6.85
CA LEU A 45 2.78 16.73 5.39
C LEU A 45 1.71 15.93 4.65
N LEU A 46 1.41 14.73 5.14
CA LEU A 46 0.34 13.89 4.60
C LEU A 46 -1.02 14.58 4.73
N VAL A 47 -1.33 15.10 5.92
CA VAL A 47 -2.59 15.82 6.20
C VAL A 47 -2.70 17.09 5.37
N GLU A 48 -1.63 17.88 5.27
CA GLU A 48 -1.59 19.10 4.45
C GLU A 48 -1.85 18.78 2.97
N THR A 49 -1.20 17.73 2.46
CA THR A 49 -1.39 17.30 1.08
C THR A 49 -2.82 16.82 0.82
N HIS A 50 -3.40 16.02 1.72
CA HIS A 50 -4.78 15.58 1.59
C HIS A 50 -5.76 16.77 1.59
N ARG A 51 -5.60 17.72 2.50
CA ARG A 51 -6.44 18.94 2.56
C ARG A 51 -6.33 19.81 1.31
N ALA A 52 -5.16 19.84 0.67
CA ALA A 52 -4.97 20.55 -0.59
C ALA A 52 -5.62 19.84 -1.80
N TYR A 53 -5.73 18.52 -1.75
CA TYR A 53 -6.25 17.68 -2.85
C TYR A 53 -7.26 16.62 -2.38
N PRO A 54 -8.36 16.99 -1.66
CA PRO A 54 -9.26 16.03 -1.04
C PRO A 54 -10.00 15.15 -2.07
N ASP A 55 -10.29 15.69 -3.25
CA ASP A 55 -10.96 14.94 -4.33
C ASP A 55 -10.02 13.98 -5.10
N ARG A 56 -8.74 13.95 -4.76
CA ARG A 56 -7.70 13.19 -5.46
C ARG A 56 -6.90 12.26 -4.58
N THR A 57 -7.05 12.37 -3.27
CA THR A 57 -6.23 11.63 -2.32
C THR A 57 -7.07 11.07 -1.18
N ALA A 58 -6.57 10.00 -0.57
CA ALA A 58 -7.06 9.48 0.70
C ALA A 58 -5.87 9.20 1.62
N MET A 59 -6.12 9.20 2.93
CA MET A 59 -5.09 8.94 3.94
C MET A 59 -5.22 7.53 4.52
N ALA A 60 -4.07 6.88 4.72
CA ALA A 60 -3.95 5.74 5.62
C ALA A 60 -2.95 6.08 6.72
N LEU A 61 -3.25 5.72 7.96
CA LEU A 61 -2.42 6.09 9.12
C LEU A 61 -1.87 4.87 9.84
N GLY A 62 -0.57 4.89 10.07
CA GLY A 62 0.14 3.83 10.77
C GLY A 62 1.57 4.23 11.15
N LEU A 63 2.22 3.38 11.92
CA LEU A 63 3.65 3.45 12.22
C LEU A 63 4.36 2.38 11.40
N HIS A 64 5.16 2.82 10.44
CA HIS A 64 5.93 1.94 9.56
C HIS A 64 6.95 1.13 10.37
N PRO A 65 7.21 -0.15 10.06
CA PRO A 65 8.11 -1.00 10.84
C PRO A 65 9.53 -0.45 10.96
N THR A 66 10.05 0.28 9.97
CA THR A 66 11.38 0.92 10.08
C THR A 66 11.41 2.13 11.02
N SER A 67 10.24 2.64 11.44
CA SER A 67 10.12 3.72 12.42
C SER A 67 9.80 3.20 13.83
N VAL A 68 9.71 1.89 14.01
CA VAL A 68 9.52 1.26 15.31
C VAL A 68 10.85 1.24 16.06
N GLU A 69 10.92 2.03 17.12
CA GLU A 69 12.09 2.18 18.01
C GLU A 69 11.68 1.95 19.47
N ALA A 70 12.56 2.26 20.41
CA ALA A 70 12.33 2.05 21.84
C ALA A 70 11.10 2.80 22.40
N ASP A 71 10.69 3.88 21.76
CA ASP A 71 9.55 4.73 22.14
C ASP A 71 8.26 4.42 21.36
N TYR A 72 8.23 3.33 20.59
CA TYR A 72 7.11 2.97 19.69
C TYR A 72 5.74 2.99 20.40
N VAL A 73 5.66 2.62 21.67
CA VAL A 73 4.41 2.61 22.45
C VAL A 73 3.83 4.02 22.55
N GLU A 74 4.67 5.03 22.79
CA GLU A 74 4.23 6.43 22.83
C GLU A 74 3.86 6.92 21.43
N GLN A 75 4.59 6.54 20.41
CA GLN A 75 4.24 6.86 19.02
C GLN A 75 2.88 6.26 18.63
N LEU A 76 2.63 4.99 18.94
CA LEU A 76 1.34 4.33 18.71
C LEU A 76 0.20 5.03 19.47
N ARG A 77 0.43 5.41 20.73
CA ARG A 77 -0.57 6.15 21.53
C ARG A 77 -0.96 7.47 20.85
N GLN A 78 0.01 8.23 20.33
CA GLN A 78 -0.25 9.50 19.64
C GLN A 78 -0.98 9.28 18.31
N LEU A 79 -0.57 8.31 17.51
CA LEU A 79 -1.25 7.94 16.27
C LEU A 79 -2.70 7.51 16.53
N ARG A 80 -2.93 6.64 17.53
CA ARG A 80 -4.28 6.20 17.90
C ARG A 80 -5.17 7.37 18.31
N GLN A 81 -4.62 8.33 19.07
CA GLN A 81 -5.35 9.54 19.45
C GLN A 81 -5.72 10.38 18.22
N TYR A 82 -4.82 10.52 17.26
CA TYR A 82 -5.09 11.23 16.00
C TYR A 82 -6.18 10.50 15.18
N ILE A 83 -6.06 9.18 15.01
CA ILE A 83 -7.04 8.35 14.31
C ILE A 83 -8.45 8.53 14.91
N ALA A 84 -8.56 8.54 16.24
CA ALA A 84 -9.85 8.72 16.92
C ALA A 84 -10.50 10.10 16.67
N GLN A 85 -9.69 11.10 16.34
CA GLN A 85 -10.17 12.47 16.04
C GLN A 85 -10.48 12.70 14.56
N SER A 86 -9.95 11.86 13.66
CA SER A 86 -9.98 12.04 12.21
C SER A 86 -10.47 10.78 11.47
N SER A 87 -11.24 9.93 12.12
CA SER A 87 -11.64 8.62 11.59
C SER A 87 -12.42 8.69 10.26
N GLU A 88 -13.14 9.77 9.99
CA GLU A 88 -13.90 9.97 8.75
C GLU A 88 -13.00 10.32 7.54
N GLU A 89 -11.74 10.75 7.79
CA GLU A 89 -10.78 11.13 6.74
C GLU A 89 -9.82 9.98 6.37
N ILE A 90 -9.91 8.84 7.09
CA ILE A 90 -8.94 7.73 6.99
C ILE A 90 -9.60 6.53 6.33
N VAL A 91 -8.97 6.01 5.28
CA VAL A 91 -9.48 4.85 4.52
C VAL A 91 -8.80 3.52 4.86
N ALA A 92 -7.71 3.54 5.62
CA ALA A 92 -6.96 2.34 6.01
C ALA A 92 -6.07 2.59 7.22
N ILE A 93 -5.67 1.54 7.92
CA ILE A 93 -4.54 1.55 8.84
C ILE A 93 -3.30 1.13 8.06
N GLY A 94 -2.31 2.01 7.98
CA GLY A 94 -1.10 1.78 7.20
C GLY A 94 -0.24 3.04 7.01
N GLU A 95 1.01 2.85 6.77
CA GLU A 95 1.71 1.61 6.45
C GLU A 95 2.18 0.93 7.74
N VAL A 96 1.90 -0.35 7.89
CA VAL A 96 2.25 -1.13 9.08
C VAL A 96 2.83 -2.48 8.66
N GLY A 97 3.61 -3.15 9.50
CA GLY A 97 4.14 -4.43 9.08
C GLY A 97 5.43 -4.86 9.76
N LEU A 98 6.21 -5.66 9.03
CA LEU A 98 7.51 -6.16 9.46
C LEU A 98 8.58 -5.91 8.40
N ASP A 99 9.72 -5.32 8.79
CA ASP A 99 10.91 -5.16 7.96
C ASP A 99 12.13 -5.75 8.67
N PHE A 100 12.59 -6.92 8.21
CA PHE A 100 13.78 -7.59 8.74
C PHE A 100 15.01 -7.43 7.84
N TYR A 101 14.92 -6.55 6.85
CA TYR A 101 16.00 -6.30 5.91
C TYR A 101 16.97 -5.22 6.40
N TRP A 102 16.43 -4.09 6.89
CA TRP A 102 17.25 -2.94 7.25
C TRP A 102 17.85 -3.06 8.65
N ASP A 103 17.02 -3.38 9.64
CA ASP A 103 17.43 -3.53 11.03
C ASP A 103 16.59 -4.62 11.71
N ARG A 104 17.22 -5.40 12.57
CA ARG A 104 16.59 -6.46 13.36
C ARG A 104 16.64 -6.18 14.87
N THR A 105 17.01 -4.98 15.26
CA THR A 105 17.13 -4.59 16.68
C THR A 105 15.76 -4.65 17.36
N TYR A 106 14.69 -4.23 16.68
CA TYR A 106 13.34 -4.08 17.22
C TYR A 106 12.33 -5.07 16.65
N VAL A 107 12.74 -6.32 16.37
CA VAL A 107 11.84 -7.34 15.79
C VAL A 107 10.62 -7.61 16.68
N ASP A 108 10.83 -7.78 17.99
CA ASP A 108 9.73 -8.05 18.94
C ASP A 108 8.79 -6.84 19.05
N GLU A 109 9.32 -5.64 19.00
CA GLU A 109 8.56 -4.39 19.02
C GLU A 109 7.75 -4.20 17.73
N GLN A 110 8.34 -4.50 16.55
CA GLN A 110 7.64 -4.49 15.27
C GLN A 110 6.46 -5.46 15.28
N GLN A 111 6.63 -6.68 15.80
CA GLN A 111 5.55 -7.66 15.91
C GLN A 111 4.42 -7.17 16.82
N LYS A 112 4.75 -6.59 17.99
CA LYS A 112 3.75 -6.01 18.90
C LYS A 112 3.03 -4.82 18.28
N ALA A 113 3.78 -3.92 17.63
CA ALA A 113 3.22 -2.76 16.92
C ALA A 113 2.29 -3.18 15.78
N LEU A 114 2.65 -4.23 15.02
CA LEU A 114 1.79 -4.77 13.97
C LEU A 114 0.49 -5.32 14.54
N ILE A 115 0.55 -6.17 15.59
CA ILE A 115 -0.65 -6.74 16.23
C ILE A 115 -1.58 -5.64 16.73
N GLU A 116 -1.02 -4.62 17.41
CA GLU A 116 -1.81 -3.50 17.94
C GLU A 116 -2.51 -2.73 16.83
N GLN A 117 -1.80 -2.39 15.76
CA GLN A 117 -2.33 -1.60 14.65
C GLN A 117 -3.34 -2.39 13.79
N VAL A 118 -3.13 -3.68 13.58
CA VAL A 118 -4.14 -4.55 12.94
C VAL A 118 -5.37 -4.68 13.82
N GLY A 119 -5.21 -4.69 15.14
CA GLY A 119 -6.32 -4.61 16.10
C GLY A 119 -7.15 -3.33 15.91
N TRP A 120 -6.51 -2.17 15.69
CA TRP A 120 -7.22 -0.92 15.38
C TRP A 120 -8.01 -1.02 14.08
N ALA A 121 -7.41 -1.61 13.03
CA ALA A 121 -8.08 -1.80 11.75
C ALA A 121 -9.35 -2.65 11.92
N THR A 122 -9.25 -3.75 12.67
CA THR A 122 -10.40 -4.62 12.97
C THR A 122 -11.48 -3.90 13.77
N GLU A 123 -11.09 -3.11 14.78
CA GLU A 123 -12.03 -2.34 15.62
C GLU A 123 -12.77 -1.27 14.83
N LEU A 124 -12.10 -0.63 13.87
CA LEU A 124 -12.63 0.47 13.06
C LEU A 124 -13.27 0.02 11.74
N ASP A 125 -13.27 -1.28 11.47
CA ASP A 125 -13.68 -1.86 10.18
C ASP A 125 -12.94 -1.23 8.98
N LEU A 126 -11.63 -0.98 9.13
CA LEU A 126 -10.74 -0.45 8.10
C LEU A 126 -9.82 -1.55 7.55
N PRO A 127 -9.41 -1.49 6.29
CA PRO A 127 -8.38 -2.37 5.75
C PRO A 127 -6.99 -2.00 6.29
N VAL A 128 -6.04 -2.94 6.18
CA VAL A 128 -4.63 -2.69 6.48
C VAL A 128 -3.80 -2.58 5.21
N ILE A 129 -2.80 -1.68 5.20
CA ILE A 129 -1.74 -1.64 4.19
C ILE A 129 -0.48 -2.20 4.83
N LEU A 130 -0.09 -3.40 4.40
CA LEU A 130 1.01 -4.14 4.99
C LEU A 130 2.32 -3.92 4.24
N HIS A 131 3.32 -3.39 4.91
CA HIS A 131 4.71 -3.44 4.52
C HIS A 131 5.35 -4.75 4.98
N VAL A 132 5.88 -5.53 4.07
CA VAL A 132 6.54 -6.78 4.44
C VAL A 132 7.83 -6.95 3.65
N ARG A 133 8.96 -6.89 4.35
CA ARG A 133 10.27 -7.08 3.74
C ARG A 133 11.12 -8.08 4.52
N SER A 134 11.49 -9.17 3.86
CA SER A 134 12.24 -10.29 4.46
C SER A 134 11.56 -10.92 5.68
N ALA A 135 10.20 -10.85 5.76
CA ALA A 135 9.40 -11.25 6.91
C ALA A 135 8.02 -11.81 6.53
N LEU A 136 7.83 -12.29 5.28
CA LEU A 136 6.50 -12.62 4.77
C LEU A 136 5.87 -13.81 5.50
N ASP A 137 6.64 -14.87 5.77
CA ASP A 137 6.13 -16.03 6.50
C ASP A 137 5.79 -15.67 7.94
N GLU A 138 6.65 -14.90 8.61
CA GLU A 138 6.42 -14.40 9.96
C GLU A 138 5.19 -13.50 10.03
N THR A 139 4.96 -12.66 9.03
CA THR A 139 3.77 -11.81 8.96
C THR A 139 2.50 -12.64 8.81
N ILE A 140 2.49 -13.63 7.89
CA ILE A 140 1.33 -14.52 7.70
C ILE A 140 1.03 -15.30 8.98
N ASP A 141 2.06 -15.88 9.61
CA ASP A 141 1.91 -16.65 10.86
C ASP A 141 1.39 -15.76 12.00
N LEU A 142 1.92 -14.56 12.13
CA LEU A 142 1.50 -13.60 13.16
C LEU A 142 0.03 -13.20 12.99
N LEU A 143 -0.37 -12.85 11.78
CA LEU A 143 -1.74 -12.45 11.47
C LEU A 143 -2.73 -13.60 11.73
N THR A 144 -2.44 -14.78 11.20
CA THR A 144 -3.33 -15.96 11.33
C THR A 144 -3.41 -16.52 12.74
N SER A 145 -2.40 -16.27 13.59
CA SER A 145 -2.42 -16.70 14.99
C SER A 145 -3.17 -15.74 15.93
N HIS A 146 -3.32 -14.47 15.55
CA HIS A 146 -3.93 -13.44 16.41
C HIS A 146 -5.34 -13.00 15.96
N PHE A 147 -5.67 -13.18 14.68
CA PHE A 147 -6.92 -12.68 14.11
C PHE A 147 -7.64 -13.77 13.32
N ALA A 148 -8.96 -13.77 13.35
CA ALA A 148 -9.76 -14.61 12.47
C ALA A 148 -9.64 -14.11 11.00
N PRO A 149 -9.51 -15.00 10.00
CA PRO A 149 -9.34 -14.60 8.60
C PRO A 149 -10.44 -13.67 8.07
N GLU A 150 -11.66 -13.80 8.60
CA GLU A 150 -12.82 -12.99 8.22
C GLU A 150 -12.73 -11.55 8.73
N GLN A 151 -11.88 -11.28 9.71
CA GLN A 151 -11.64 -9.95 10.28
C GLN A 151 -10.52 -9.18 9.56
N LEU A 152 -9.72 -9.90 8.75
CA LEU A 152 -8.53 -9.36 8.12
C LEU A 152 -8.80 -9.02 6.66
N ARG A 153 -8.97 -7.74 6.36
CA ARG A 153 -8.93 -7.25 4.98
C ARG A 153 -7.84 -6.21 4.81
N GLY A 154 -7.22 -6.20 3.65
CA GLY A 154 -6.11 -5.27 3.40
C GLY A 154 -5.34 -5.62 2.15
N VAL A 155 -4.10 -5.18 2.09
CA VAL A 155 -3.18 -5.42 0.99
C VAL A 155 -1.78 -5.74 1.50
N PHE A 156 -1.16 -6.75 0.94
CA PHE A 156 0.29 -6.90 0.96
C PHE A 156 0.86 -5.95 -0.09
N HIS A 157 1.23 -4.75 0.35
CA HIS A 157 1.86 -3.74 -0.47
C HIS A 157 3.20 -4.25 -1.01
N CYS A 158 3.56 -3.83 -2.23
CA CYS A 158 4.82 -4.18 -2.86
C CYS A 158 5.17 -5.68 -2.75
N PHE A 159 4.20 -6.55 -3.08
CA PHE A 159 4.37 -7.98 -2.90
C PHE A 159 5.59 -8.52 -3.65
N GLU A 160 6.51 -9.17 -2.93
CA GLU A 160 7.72 -9.80 -3.47
C GLU A 160 7.94 -11.23 -2.90
N GLY A 161 6.83 -11.97 -2.74
CA GLY A 161 6.87 -13.35 -2.24
C GLY A 161 7.23 -14.39 -3.29
N GLU A 162 7.39 -15.61 -2.82
CA GLU A 162 7.47 -16.82 -3.64
C GLU A 162 6.06 -17.42 -3.84
N GLU A 163 5.94 -18.39 -4.75
CA GLU A 163 4.66 -19.04 -5.08
C GLU A 163 3.96 -19.64 -3.86
N THR A 164 4.73 -20.31 -3.00
CA THR A 164 4.20 -20.90 -1.76
C THR A 164 3.62 -19.86 -0.80
N GLN A 165 4.24 -18.68 -0.74
CA GLN A 165 3.78 -17.59 0.12
C GLN A 165 2.53 -16.92 -0.46
N LEU A 166 2.48 -16.72 -1.80
CA LEU A 166 1.27 -16.27 -2.46
C LEU A 166 0.10 -17.21 -2.18
N GLN A 167 0.31 -18.53 -2.33
CA GLN A 167 -0.73 -19.51 -2.06
C GLN A 167 -1.18 -19.49 -0.59
N ARG A 168 -0.26 -19.35 0.37
CA ARG A 168 -0.62 -19.20 1.79
C ARG A 168 -1.50 -17.98 2.05
N ILE A 169 -1.21 -16.84 1.41
CA ILE A 169 -2.06 -15.65 1.52
C ILE A 169 -3.46 -15.94 0.96
N LEU A 170 -3.55 -16.51 -0.24
CA LEU A 170 -4.83 -16.80 -0.88
C LEU A 170 -5.69 -17.80 -0.10
N ASP A 171 -5.07 -18.79 0.53
CA ASP A 171 -5.76 -19.85 1.29
C ASP A 171 -6.16 -19.41 2.70
N HIS A 172 -5.32 -18.64 3.39
CA HIS A 172 -5.50 -18.34 4.82
C HIS A 172 -5.94 -16.90 5.11
N LEU A 173 -5.78 -15.99 4.15
CA LEU A 173 -6.13 -14.57 4.28
C LEU A 173 -7.00 -14.11 3.09
N PRO A 174 -8.19 -14.72 2.90
CA PRO A 174 -8.97 -14.61 1.67
C PRO A 174 -9.47 -13.20 1.35
N GLN A 175 -9.46 -12.27 2.30
CA GLN A 175 -9.84 -10.87 2.06
C GLN A 175 -8.65 -9.94 1.82
N MET A 176 -7.42 -10.49 1.83
CA MET A 176 -6.24 -9.70 1.48
C MET A 176 -6.08 -9.58 -0.04
N MET A 177 -5.55 -8.43 -0.45
CA MET A 177 -5.17 -8.09 -1.82
C MET A 177 -3.66 -8.19 -1.98
N ILE A 178 -3.23 -8.24 -3.25
CA ILE A 178 -1.82 -8.24 -3.64
C ILE A 178 -1.53 -6.93 -4.37
N GLY A 179 -0.64 -6.12 -3.78
CA GLY A 179 -0.17 -4.86 -4.36
C GLY A 179 0.93 -5.10 -5.40
N VAL A 180 0.72 -4.60 -6.60
CA VAL A 180 1.65 -4.73 -7.72
C VAL A 180 2.15 -3.36 -8.14
N ASN A 181 3.45 -3.11 -7.99
CA ASN A 181 4.08 -1.83 -8.31
C ASN A 181 5.08 -1.92 -9.46
N GLY A 182 5.81 -0.82 -9.71
CA GLY A 182 6.74 -0.68 -10.82
C GLY A 182 7.85 -1.72 -10.89
N ASN A 183 8.22 -2.33 -9.76
CA ASN A 183 9.26 -3.37 -9.73
C ASN A 183 8.90 -4.61 -10.54
N VAL A 184 7.60 -4.85 -10.80
CA VAL A 184 7.12 -5.95 -11.65
C VAL A 184 7.75 -5.90 -13.06
N THR A 185 8.13 -4.72 -13.52
CA THR A 185 8.80 -4.53 -14.81
C THR A 185 10.28 -4.90 -14.80
N TYR A 186 10.87 -5.21 -13.63
CA TYR A 186 12.31 -5.48 -13.52
C TYR A 186 12.63 -6.93 -13.88
N LYS A 187 13.77 -7.13 -14.53
CA LYS A 187 14.22 -8.45 -15.01
C LYS A 187 14.25 -9.56 -13.94
N ARG A 188 14.45 -9.19 -12.67
CA ARG A 188 14.57 -10.13 -11.55
C ARG A 188 13.37 -10.10 -10.60
N SER A 189 12.27 -9.45 -10.99
CA SER A 189 11.06 -9.40 -10.17
C SER A 189 10.52 -10.82 -9.90
N ARG A 190 10.25 -11.10 -8.64
CA ARG A 190 9.56 -12.32 -8.21
C ARG A 190 8.09 -12.24 -8.60
N THR A 191 7.46 -11.10 -8.31
CA THR A 191 6.06 -10.83 -8.61
C THR A 191 5.75 -10.98 -10.10
N ALA A 192 6.66 -10.56 -10.99
CA ALA A 192 6.48 -10.73 -12.44
C ALA A 192 6.25 -12.20 -12.85
N ARG A 193 6.91 -13.14 -12.18
CA ARG A 193 6.78 -14.58 -12.44
C ARG A 193 5.47 -15.17 -11.90
N LEU A 194 4.82 -14.47 -10.98
CA LEU A 194 3.59 -14.91 -10.31
C LEU A 194 2.34 -14.19 -10.82
N LEU A 195 2.46 -13.20 -11.73
CA LEU A 195 1.33 -12.39 -12.19
C LEU A 195 0.13 -13.23 -12.68
N SER A 196 0.37 -14.30 -13.42
CA SER A 196 -0.70 -15.19 -13.92
C SER A 196 -1.34 -16.05 -12.83
N GLN A 197 -0.76 -16.12 -11.65
CA GLN A 197 -1.25 -16.87 -10.49
C GLN A 197 -2.00 -15.96 -9.50
N ILE A 198 -1.82 -14.63 -9.58
CA ILE A 198 -2.57 -13.68 -8.77
C ILE A 198 -3.96 -13.52 -9.39
N PRO A 199 -5.05 -13.91 -8.69
CA PRO A 199 -6.39 -13.70 -9.19
C PRO A 199 -6.66 -12.22 -9.44
N LEU A 200 -7.27 -11.89 -10.58
CA LEU A 200 -7.47 -10.50 -10.97
C LEU A 200 -8.36 -9.70 -9.98
N ASP A 201 -9.27 -10.39 -9.29
CA ASP A 201 -10.10 -9.82 -8.23
C ASP A 201 -9.36 -9.61 -6.88
N LYS A 202 -8.09 -10.07 -6.81
CA LYS A 202 -7.17 -9.88 -5.68
C LYS A 202 -6.03 -8.92 -5.98
N MET A 203 -5.95 -8.40 -7.20
CA MET A 203 -4.86 -7.51 -7.62
C MET A 203 -5.26 -6.05 -7.48
N ILE A 204 -4.37 -5.23 -6.91
CA ILE A 204 -4.43 -3.76 -6.98
C ILE A 204 -3.10 -3.23 -7.49
N LEU A 205 -3.11 -2.03 -8.05
CA LEU A 205 -1.93 -1.39 -8.61
C LEU A 205 -1.50 -0.20 -7.77
N GLU A 206 -0.20 -0.02 -7.67
CA GLU A 206 0.41 1.03 -6.87
C GLU A 206 1.73 1.49 -7.49
N THR A 207 2.24 2.65 -7.10
CA THR A 207 3.56 3.12 -7.53
C THR A 207 4.64 2.94 -6.48
N ASP A 208 4.30 3.14 -5.21
CA ASP A 208 5.27 3.34 -4.13
C ASP A 208 6.17 4.57 -4.39
N ALA A 209 5.63 5.56 -5.09
CA ALA A 209 6.38 6.77 -5.43
C ALA A 209 6.77 7.56 -4.16
N PRO A 210 8.03 8.01 -4.04
CA PRO A 210 9.06 8.24 -5.08
C PRO A 210 9.94 7.04 -5.44
N TYR A 211 9.66 5.84 -4.89
CA TYR A 211 10.49 4.64 -5.06
C TYR A 211 10.04 3.80 -6.27
N LEU A 212 10.83 2.81 -6.64
CA LEU A 212 10.48 1.69 -7.52
C LEU A 212 9.92 2.09 -8.91
N ALA A 213 10.43 3.17 -9.52
CA ALA A 213 9.99 3.61 -10.83
C ALA A 213 10.03 2.47 -11.87
N PRO A 214 8.91 2.20 -12.61
CA PRO A 214 8.85 1.14 -13.60
C PRO A 214 9.78 1.41 -14.79
N ILE A 215 10.08 0.40 -15.60
CA ILE A 215 10.65 0.61 -16.93
C ILE A 215 9.55 1.25 -17.80
N PRO A 216 9.83 2.34 -18.59
CA PRO A 216 11.15 2.86 -18.93
C PRO A 216 11.71 3.96 -18.00
N GLN A 217 11.07 4.25 -16.88
CA GLN A 217 11.45 5.36 -15.99
C GLN A 217 12.46 4.96 -14.91
N ARG A 218 12.90 3.72 -14.87
CA ARG A 218 13.84 3.20 -13.87
C ARG A 218 15.08 4.08 -13.71
N GLY A 219 15.42 4.40 -12.45
CA GLY A 219 16.55 5.26 -12.09
C GLY A 219 16.19 6.75 -11.99
N LYS A 220 14.94 7.12 -12.25
CA LYS A 220 14.39 8.45 -11.95
C LYS A 220 13.54 8.38 -10.67
N ARG A 221 13.19 9.55 -10.09
CA ARG A 221 12.14 9.64 -9.08
C ARG A 221 10.84 9.06 -9.68
N ASN A 222 10.20 8.14 -8.97
CA ASN A 222 8.92 7.61 -9.40
C ASN A 222 7.81 8.66 -9.18
N GLU A 223 6.73 8.53 -9.95
CA GLU A 223 5.57 9.44 -9.90
C GLU A 223 4.29 8.63 -10.14
N PRO A 224 3.14 9.03 -9.55
CA PRO A 224 1.86 8.35 -9.76
C PRO A 224 1.48 8.20 -11.25
N ALA A 225 1.86 9.17 -12.10
CA ALA A 225 1.64 9.09 -13.55
C ALA A 225 2.27 7.84 -14.21
N TYR A 226 3.29 7.26 -13.59
CA TYR A 226 3.97 6.08 -14.14
C TYR A 226 3.25 4.76 -13.85
N LEU A 227 2.16 4.79 -13.07
CA LEU A 227 1.30 3.62 -12.85
C LEU A 227 0.81 2.98 -14.15
N VAL A 228 0.63 3.78 -15.19
CA VAL A 228 0.21 3.30 -16.52
C VAL A 228 1.21 2.31 -17.13
N HIS A 229 2.50 2.42 -16.82
CA HIS A 229 3.51 1.48 -17.29
C HIS A 229 3.40 0.14 -16.55
N THR A 230 3.14 0.17 -15.25
CA THR A 230 2.85 -1.03 -14.45
C THR A 230 1.60 -1.73 -14.98
N ALA A 231 0.50 -0.98 -15.17
CA ALA A 231 -0.75 -1.50 -15.70
C ALA A 231 -0.59 -2.13 -17.10
N SER A 232 0.13 -1.45 -18.02
CA SER A 232 0.43 -1.99 -19.35
C SER A 232 1.24 -3.27 -19.27
N TYR A 233 2.28 -3.30 -18.43
CA TYR A 233 3.10 -4.50 -18.27
C TYR A 233 2.26 -5.68 -17.74
N VAL A 234 1.41 -5.46 -16.73
CA VAL A 234 0.51 -6.48 -16.20
C VAL A 234 -0.41 -7.00 -17.31
N ALA A 235 -1.04 -6.10 -18.08
CA ALA A 235 -1.93 -6.46 -19.19
C ALA A 235 -1.25 -7.38 -20.20
N ASP A 236 -0.04 -7.02 -20.62
CA ASP A 236 0.77 -7.80 -21.55
C ASP A 236 1.13 -9.19 -20.99
N GLN A 237 1.50 -9.27 -19.69
CA GLN A 237 1.93 -10.53 -19.07
C GLN A 237 0.78 -11.52 -18.85
N ILE A 238 -0.42 -11.03 -18.51
CA ILE A 238 -1.58 -11.89 -18.24
C ILE A 238 -2.50 -12.04 -19.47
N GLY A 239 -2.18 -11.36 -20.58
CA GLY A 239 -2.86 -11.53 -21.89
C GLY A 239 -4.27 -10.93 -21.95
N ILE A 240 -4.53 -9.82 -21.25
CA ILE A 240 -5.80 -9.08 -21.31
C ILE A 240 -5.57 -7.63 -21.72
N SER A 241 -6.64 -6.88 -22.01
CA SER A 241 -6.50 -5.47 -22.37
C SER A 241 -6.13 -4.59 -21.16
N LEU A 242 -5.41 -3.50 -21.41
CA LEU A 242 -5.13 -2.47 -20.40
C LEU A 242 -6.41 -1.93 -19.74
N GLU A 243 -7.46 -1.75 -20.54
CA GLU A 243 -8.77 -1.33 -20.05
C GLU A 243 -9.36 -2.33 -19.04
N SER A 244 -9.20 -3.64 -19.30
CA SER A 244 -9.65 -4.69 -18.39
C SER A 244 -8.84 -4.67 -17.08
N VAL A 245 -7.51 -4.54 -17.15
CA VAL A 245 -6.67 -4.39 -15.95
C VAL A 245 -7.12 -3.16 -15.15
N ALA A 246 -7.20 -2.00 -15.79
CA ALA A 246 -7.60 -0.75 -15.13
C ALA A 246 -8.97 -0.88 -14.46
N LYS A 247 -9.96 -1.45 -15.15
CA LYS A 247 -11.30 -1.67 -14.61
C LYS A 247 -11.30 -2.56 -13.36
N HIS A 248 -10.65 -3.71 -13.41
CA HIS A 248 -10.65 -4.66 -12.29
C HIS A 248 -9.88 -4.10 -11.09
N THR A 249 -8.67 -3.59 -11.30
CA THR A 249 -7.82 -3.09 -10.21
C THR A 249 -8.41 -1.83 -9.56
N THR A 250 -9.04 -0.95 -10.34
CA THR A 250 -9.79 0.20 -9.82
C THR A 250 -11.00 -0.25 -8.99
N SER A 251 -11.81 -1.19 -9.49
CA SER A 251 -12.95 -1.73 -8.73
C SER A 251 -12.51 -2.42 -7.44
N ASN A 252 -11.38 -3.12 -7.45
CA ASN A 252 -10.79 -3.73 -6.27
C ASN A 252 -10.36 -2.67 -5.24
N ALA A 253 -9.70 -1.60 -5.68
CA ALA A 253 -9.27 -0.50 -4.82
C ALA A 253 -10.46 0.22 -4.19
N ILE A 254 -11.49 0.56 -4.99
CA ILE A 254 -12.72 1.18 -4.49
C ILE A 254 -13.38 0.30 -3.43
N ARG A 255 -13.50 -1.00 -3.68
CA ARG A 255 -14.08 -1.96 -2.72
C ARG A 255 -13.23 -2.09 -1.45
N LEU A 256 -11.88 -2.18 -1.58
CA LEU A 256 -11.00 -2.37 -0.44
C LEU A 256 -11.05 -1.17 0.51
N PHE A 257 -10.89 0.03 -0.03
CA PHE A 257 -10.79 1.27 0.73
C PHE A 257 -12.12 2.00 0.92
N SER A 258 -13.22 1.41 0.44
CA SER A 258 -14.58 2.01 0.53
C SER A 258 -14.63 3.44 -0.04
N LEU A 259 -13.94 3.68 -1.18
CA LEU A 259 -13.85 5.01 -1.78
C LEU A 259 -15.19 5.40 -2.42
N ASP A 260 -15.62 6.65 -2.21
CA ASP A 260 -16.80 7.20 -2.86
C ASP A 260 -16.48 7.67 -4.30
N LEU A 261 -16.14 6.69 -5.14
CA LEU A 261 -15.76 6.88 -6.55
C LEU A 261 -16.58 5.93 -7.44
N VAL A 262 -16.84 6.37 -8.67
CA VAL A 262 -17.49 5.55 -9.70
C VAL A 262 -16.42 4.97 -10.63
N ALA A 263 -16.35 3.62 -10.72
CA ALA A 263 -15.37 2.89 -11.53
C ALA A 263 -15.69 2.97 -13.04
#